data_28a47d9127222d15b9b9271de8a1849b
#
_entry.id   28a47d9127222d15b9b9271de8a1849b
#
_cell.length_a   1.000
_cell.length_b   1.000
_cell.length_c   1.000
_cell.angle_alpha   90.00
_cell.angle_beta   90.00
_cell.angle_gamma   90.00
#
_symmetry.space_group_name_H-M   'P 1'
#
loop_
_entity.id
_entity.type
_entity.pdbx_description
1 polymer ?
#
loop_
_entity_poly.entity_id
_entity_poly.type
_entity_poly.pdbx_seq_one_letter_code
_entity_poly.pdbx_strand_id
1 'polypeptide(L)'
;MTRRGTRTAERPEEWRENRDDRVARETALDRTLADMSRRESYLLLGVLGVGVFLAGLEFMVTAVALPQILMTIATWTDLRKASWIMNGYLLVYVVTMPLAGRLTDLWGARRLFLAALTIFTIGSLLAGLAQSLDQLIASRLVQAVGGGAIIPVATAAASHLFDGPARPRALGIIGALTFLGMAAGPFVGAAVIETIHPETALANMGVSGGPLVGTIAPAWRWIFYVNVPIGVCALFIAWAASTGWDTPRQPARLDLIGATLFTLALVLILTGTTLVGNSDVVFGVPTEIAVAALIGSGVVAGLAAIWWGLHRQHPFLDPRLFADRVFSSAALISLLTGYGMATAIVGGAVFVDRVLYGGPEEQRLVLGAIAGAMAIGALASGFLARRVSLRLLTLVGLAVSAGGLAWMSTWSPDVPANVFAASGAVFGMGFGLTVTPRSTAAVEAAGRAAFGAASATVTVARMIGMAVGMAALTAYGSTTITRVSNEIFNGGDAYKQYIPEYLRNRPMEDGLVAQALEQWAASKAAAIMVGIFLVAALVTLIAVVPALMLRIKSSRQGTAEGTTAEEAEYGEIAF
;
A
#
# COMPACT_ATOMS: atom_id res chain seq x y z
N MET A 1 -68.25 -0.57 13.50
CA MET A 1 -67.52 0.27 14.47
C MET A 1 -66.59 -0.62 15.27
N THR A 2 -65.32 -0.66 14.91
CA THR A 2 -64.25 -1.31 15.69
C THR A 2 -63.00 -0.44 15.63
N ARG A 3 -62.72 0.20 16.77
CA ARG A 3 -61.55 1.06 16.99
C ARG A 3 -60.28 0.20 16.94
N ARG A 4 -59.40 0.50 15.99
CA ARG A 4 -57.98 0.07 16.01
C ARG A 4 -57.23 0.98 16.98
N GLY A 5 -56.89 0.47 18.16
CA GLY A 5 -55.96 1.09 19.08
C GLY A 5 -54.54 1.02 18.54
N THR A 6 -53.94 2.14 18.28
CA THR A 6 -52.49 2.31 18.01
C THR A 6 -51.74 2.08 19.31
N ARG A 7 -51.16 0.86 19.48
CA ARG A 7 -50.16 0.64 20.53
C ARG A 7 -48.85 1.34 20.08
N THR A 8 -48.63 2.53 20.65
CA THR A 8 -47.29 3.12 20.74
C THR A 8 -46.47 2.22 21.68
N ALA A 9 -45.61 1.40 21.11
CA ALA A 9 -44.64 0.60 21.87
C ALA A 9 -43.71 1.59 22.60
N GLU A 10 -43.91 1.76 23.89
CA GLU A 10 -42.94 2.38 24.78
C GLU A 10 -41.64 1.56 24.70
N ARG A 11 -40.59 2.15 24.18
CA ARG A 11 -39.27 1.55 24.19
C ARG A 11 -38.79 1.49 25.65
N PRO A 12 -38.19 0.37 26.10
CA PRO A 12 -37.76 0.20 27.49
C PRO A 12 -36.83 1.36 27.92
N GLU A 13 -36.92 1.80 29.17
CA GLU A 13 -36.10 2.86 29.77
C GLU A 13 -34.59 2.58 29.64
N GLU A 14 -34.15 1.30 29.71
CA GLU A 14 -32.78 0.87 29.44
C GLU A 14 -32.24 1.31 28.06
N TRP A 15 -33.13 1.51 27.07
CA TRP A 15 -32.75 1.99 25.75
C TRP A 15 -32.48 3.50 25.72
N ARG A 16 -33.16 4.27 26.58
CA ARG A 16 -32.97 5.71 26.71
C ARG A 16 -31.70 5.98 27.51
N GLU A 17 -31.53 5.34 28.66
CA GLU A 17 -30.35 5.46 29.52
C GLU A 17 -29.05 5.06 28.77
N ASN A 18 -29.06 4.00 27.98
CA ASN A 18 -27.94 3.58 27.13
C ASN A 18 -27.65 4.55 25.98
N ARG A 19 -28.64 5.31 25.51
CA ARG A 19 -28.47 6.32 24.45
C ARG A 19 -27.89 7.60 25.02
N ASP A 20 -28.36 8.02 26.14
CA ASP A 20 -27.92 9.28 26.80
C ASP A 20 -26.49 9.14 27.34
N ASP A 21 -26.12 7.98 27.89
CA ASP A 21 -24.75 7.62 28.25
C ASP A 21 -23.80 7.59 27.05
N ARG A 22 -24.29 7.17 25.88
CA ARG A 22 -23.50 7.18 24.64
C ARG A 22 -23.24 8.58 24.12
N VAL A 23 -24.30 9.40 24.05
CA VAL A 23 -24.20 10.79 23.62
C VAL A 23 -23.31 11.58 24.58
N ALA A 24 -23.39 11.31 25.89
CA ALA A 24 -22.52 11.92 26.88
C ALA A 24 -21.04 11.52 26.71
N ARG A 25 -20.76 10.24 26.40
CA ARG A 25 -19.39 9.75 26.14
C ARG A 25 -18.83 10.27 24.82
N GLU A 26 -19.61 10.31 23.75
CA GLU A 26 -19.20 10.89 22.46
C GLU A 26 -18.92 12.39 22.60
N THR A 27 -19.78 13.11 23.31
CA THR A 27 -19.59 14.55 23.60
C THR A 27 -18.37 14.79 24.50
N ALA A 28 -18.11 13.92 25.48
CA ALA A 28 -16.93 14.02 26.34
C ALA A 28 -15.64 13.73 25.56
N LEU A 29 -15.67 12.76 24.61
CA LEU A 29 -14.52 12.43 23.76
C LEU A 29 -14.24 13.52 22.73
N ASP A 30 -15.28 14.09 22.13
CA ASP A 30 -15.17 15.24 21.22
C ASP A 30 -14.64 16.49 21.96
N ARG A 31 -15.02 16.68 23.23
CA ARG A 31 -14.43 17.74 24.08
C ARG A 31 -12.97 17.49 24.40
N THR A 32 -12.58 16.26 24.74
CA THR A 32 -11.17 15.92 25.00
C THR A 32 -10.29 16.09 23.77
N LEU A 33 -10.77 15.76 22.58
CA LEU A 33 -10.05 16.01 21.32
C LEU A 33 -10.01 17.51 20.97
N ALA A 34 -11.07 18.26 21.28
CA ALA A 34 -11.13 19.71 21.08
C ALA A 34 -10.24 20.48 22.07
N ASP A 35 -10.07 19.95 23.29
CA ASP A 35 -9.23 20.54 24.35
C ASP A 35 -7.74 20.21 24.16
N MET A 36 -7.39 19.28 23.29
CA MET A 36 -5.98 18.97 22.98
C MET A 36 -5.27 20.17 22.37
N SER A 37 -4.12 20.52 22.93
CA SER A 37 -3.29 21.57 22.36
C SER A 37 -2.82 21.18 20.95
N ARG A 38 -2.69 22.18 20.06
CA ARG A 38 -2.11 21.95 18.71
C ARG A 38 -0.78 21.23 18.76
N ARG A 39 0.01 21.45 19.81
CA ARG A 39 1.32 20.85 20.01
C ARG A 39 1.23 19.35 20.25
N GLU A 40 0.27 18.92 21.06
CA GLU A 40 0.01 17.49 21.32
C GLU A 40 -0.49 16.77 20.07
N SER A 41 -1.41 17.37 19.32
CA SER A 41 -1.91 16.81 18.06
C SER A 41 -0.78 16.58 17.04
N TYR A 42 0.17 17.52 16.90
CA TYR A 42 1.32 17.37 16.01
C TYR A 42 2.35 16.37 16.55
N LEU A 43 2.54 16.26 17.86
CA LEU A 43 3.37 15.21 18.46
C LEU A 43 2.81 13.82 18.14
N LEU A 44 1.52 13.63 18.32
CA LEU A 44 0.84 12.38 17.96
C LEU A 44 0.94 12.08 16.47
N LEU A 45 0.79 13.08 15.61
CA LEU A 45 0.99 12.94 14.18
C LEU A 45 2.43 12.48 13.85
N GLY A 46 3.43 12.98 14.59
CA GLY A 46 4.81 12.53 14.49
C GLY A 46 4.98 11.06 14.87
N VAL A 47 4.35 10.62 15.95
CA VAL A 47 4.38 9.20 16.39
C VAL A 47 3.69 8.28 15.39
N LEU A 48 2.50 8.67 14.91
CA LEU A 48 1.80 7.96 13.83
C LEU A 48 2.69 7.91 12.58
N GLY A 49 3.39 9.02 12.30
CA GLY A 49 4.33 9.16 11.21
C GLY A 49 5.51 8.20 11.28
N VAL A 50 6.08 7.98 12.45
CA VAL A 50 7.14 6.98 12.64
C VAL A 50 6.62 5.58 12.31
N GLY A 51 5.43 5.21 12.77
CA GLY A 51 4.83 3.92 12.46
C GLY A 51 4.64 3.70 10.96
N VAL A 52 4.08 4.68 10.24
CA VAL A 52 3.87 4.55 8.79
C VAL A 52 5.18 4.59 8.00
N PHE A 53 6.19 5.32 8.49
CA PHE A 53 7.54 5.30 7.92
C PHE A 53 8.17 3.92 8.02
N LEU A 54 8.11 3.28 9.20
CA LEU A 54 8.61 1.92 9.40
C LEU A 54 7.87 0.91 8.50
N ALA A 55 6.53 1.01 8.41
CA ALA A 55 5.74 0.15 7.52
C ALA A 55 6.11 0.35 6.04
N GLY A 56 6.41 1.59 5.63
CA GLY A 56 6.89 1.91 4.29
C GLY A 56 8.31 1.38 4.03
N LEU A 57 9.22 1.57 4.97
CA LEU A 57 10.61 1.12 4.88
C LEU A 57 10.69 -0.39 4.72
N GLU A 58 9.92 -1.11 5.53
CA GLU A 58 9.87 -2.58 5.53
C GLU A 58 9.41 -3.16 4.19
N PHE A 59 8.57 -2.43 3.47
CA PHE A 59 8.07 -2.84 2.16
C PHE A 59 9.19 -3.05 1.12
N MET A 60 10.26 -2.25 1.20
CA MET A 60 11.34 -2.25 0.21
C MET A 60 12.68 -2.79 0.74
N VAL A 61 12.92 -2.70 2.04
CA VAL A 61 14.24 -3.05 2.63
C VAL A 61 14.58 -4.52 2.47
N THR A 62 13.59 -5.41 2.57
CA THR A 62 13.77 -6.86 2.49
C THR A 62 14.23 -7.33 1.10
N ALA A 63 13.87 -6.59 0.04
CA ALA A 63 14.31 -6.93 -1.31
C ALA A 63 15.84 -6.88 -1.45
N VAL A 64 16.50 -5.95 -0.78
CA VAL A 64 17.97 -5.81 -0.78
C VAL A 64 18.65 -6.95 -0.02
N ALA A 65 17.99 -7.47 1.03
CA ALA A 65 18.53 -8.57 1.84
C ALA A 65 18.37 -9.96 1.20
N LEU A 66 17.45 -10.10 0.25
CA LEU A 66 17.06 -11.40 -0.29
C LEU A 66 18.24 -12.27 -0.79
N PRO A 67 19.24 -11.75 -1.53
CA PRO A 67 20.38 -12.56 -1.95
C PRO A 67 21.18 -13.14 -0.77
N GLN A 68 21.43 -12.35 0.27
CA GLN A 68 22.15 -12.82 1.47
C GLN A 68 21.34 -13.83 2.30
N ILE A 69 20.01 -13.64 2.38
CA ILE A 69 19.10 -14.58 3.03
C ILE A 69 19.20 -15.94 2.34
N LEU A 70 19.16 -15.96 0.99
CA LEU A 70 19.28 -17.18 0.20
C LEU A 70 20.62 -17.91 0.44
N MET A 71 21.70 -17.17 0.55
CA MET A 71 23.03 -17.75 0.82
C MET A 71 23.18 -18.32 2.21
N THR A 72 22.40 -17.86 3.21
CA THR A 72 22.61 -18.20 4.63
C THR A 72 21.65 -19.24 5.18
N ILE A 73 20.36 -19.18 4.81
CA ILE A 73 19.32 -20.05 5.38
C ILE A 73 18.46 -20.78 4.35
N ALA A 74 18.80 -20.65 3.06
CA ALA A 74 18.11 -21.32 1.96
C ALA A 74 19.12 -22.03 1.04
N THR A 75 18.60 -22.88 0.15
CA THR A 75 19.36 -23.51 -0.94
C THR A 75 18.84 -22.98 -2.29
N TRP A 76 19.60 -23.19 -3.36
CA TRP A 76 19.18 -22.80 -4.70
C TRP A 76 17.86 -23.45 -5.15
N THR A 77 17.51 -24.60 -4.56
CA THR A 77 16.24 -25.28 -4.79
C THR A 77 15.06 -24.59 -4.10
N ASP A 78 15.31 -23.71 -3.13
CA ASP A 78 14.29 -23.03 -2.32
C ASP A 78 13.85 -21.67 -2.88
N LEU A 79 14.33 -21.26 -4.06
CA LEU A 79 14.00 -19.94 -4.67
C LEU A 79 12.51 -19.67 -4.73
N ARG A 80 11.71 -20.68 -5.12
CA ARG A 80 10.24 -20.58 -5.14
C ARG A 80 9.66 -20.34 -3.75
N LYS A 81 10.17 -21.06 -2.76
CA LYS A 81 9.75 -20.90 -1.35
C LYS A 81 10.18 -19.55 -0.81
N ALA A 82 11.37 -19.09 -1.14
CA ALA A 82 11.91 -17.80 -0.72
C ALA A 82 11.08 -16.60 -1.24
N SER A 83 10.40 -16.73 -2.38
CA SER A 83 9.50 -15.68 -2.87
C SER A 83 8.37 -15.36 -1.88
N TRP A 84 7.99 -16.31 -1.00
CA TRP A 84 6.97 -16.12 0.02
C TRP A 84 7.42 -15.18 1.16
N ILE A 85 8.72 -14.91 1.31
CA ILE A 85 9.21 -13.85 2.22
C ILE A 85 8.57 -12.50 1.85
N MET A 86 8.44 -12.22 0.55
CA MET A 86 7.86 -10.98 0.04
C MET A 86 6.37 -11.13 -0.29
N ASN A 87 5.99 -12.16 -1.05
CA ASN A 87 4.62 -12.34 -1.50
C ASN A 87 3.66 -12.65 -0.34
N GLY A 88 4.09 -13.50 0.59
CA GLY A 88 3.32 -13.80 1.80
C GLY A 88 3.14 -12.57 2.67
N TYR A 89 4.20 -11.79 2.86
CA TYR A 89 4.12 -10.50 3.56
C TYR A 89 3.09 -9.57 2.91
N LEU A 90 3.19 -9.35 1.59
CA LEU A 90 2.26 -8.49 0.84
C LEU A 90 0.81 -8.95 0.95
N LEU A 91 0.58 -10.26 0.80
CA LEU A 91 -0.75 -10.85 0.90
C LEU A 91 -1.38 -10.55 2.26
N VAL A 92 -0.70 -10.89 3.35
CA VAL A 92 -1.21 -10.67 4.72
C VAL A 92 -1.33 -9.18 5.03
N TYR A 93 -0.37 -8.37 4.57
CA TYR A 93 -0.38 -6.92 4.72
C TYR A 93 -1.66 -6.30 4.12
N VAL A 94 -2.01 -6.67 2.88
CA VAL A 94 -3.20 -6.15 2.18
C VAL A 94 -4.49 -6.66 2.82
N VAL A 95 -4.54 -7.93 3.19
CA VAL A 95 -5.71 -8.57 3.83
C VAL A 95 -5.99 -7.97 5.21
N THR A 96 -4.96 -7.58 5.95
CA THR A 96 -5.11 -6.99 7.29
C THR A 96 -5.68 -5.56 7.24
N MET A 97 -5.44 -4.80 6.16
CA MET A 97 -5.85 -3.40 6.07
C MET A 97 -7.35 -3.15 6.33
N PRO A 98 -8.28 -3.83 5.64
CA PRO A 98 -9.71 -3.57 5.84
C PRO A 98 -10.18 -4.02 7.23
N LEU A 99 -9.59 -5.10 7.75
CA LEU A 99 -9.87 -5.55 9.11
C LEU A 99 -9.42 -4.51 10.14
N ALA A 100 -8.21 -3.99 9.99
CA ALA A 100 -7.66 -2.95 10.86
C ALA A 100 -8.48 -1.64 10.78
N GLY A 101 -8.89 -1.23 9.57
CA GLY A 101 -9.74 -0.07 9.38
C GLY A 101 -11.08 -0.21 10.13
N ARG A 102 -11.75 -1.34 9.99
CA ARG A 102 -13.01 -1.60 10.69
C ARG A 102 -12.83 -1.72 12.21
N LEU A 103 -11.78 -2.40 12.64
CA LEU A 103 -11.45 -2.49 14.07
C LEU A 103 -11.12 -1.12 14.67
N THR A 104 -10.55 -0.21 13.89
CA THR A 104 -10.31 1.19 14.32
C THR A 104 -11.62 1.89 14.67
N ASP A 105 -12.64 1.74 13.84
CA ASP A 105 -13.96 2.33 14.07
C ASP A 105 -14.68 1.70 15.28
N LEU A 106 -14.40 0.42 15.59
CA LEU A 106 -15.02 -0.30 16.70
C LEU A 106 -14.29 -0.12 18.04
N TRP A 107 -12.95 -0.18 18.03
CA TRP A 107 -12.13 -0.26 19.26
C TRP A 107 -11.34 1.00 19.56
N GLY A 108 -11.32 1.94 18.61
CA GLY A 108 -10.57 3.19 18.68
C GLY A 108 -9.16 3.05 18.10
N ALA A 109 -8.68 4.13 17.50
CA ALA A 109 -7.40 4.16 16.78
C ALA A 109 -6.21 3.95 17.71
N ARG A 110 -6.23 4.50 18.92
CA ARG A 110 -5.14 4.38 19.89
C ARG A 110 -4.79 2.94 20.20
N ARG A 111 -5.77 2.15 20.64
CA ARG A 111 -5.54 0.76 21.03
C ARG A 111 -5.02 -0.06 19.87
N LEU A 112 -5.61 0.17 18.70
CA LEU A 112 -5.26 -0.59 17.52
C LEU A 112 -3.88 -0.20 16.98
N PHE A 113 -3.50 1.07 17.03
CA PHE A 113 -2.16 1.53 16.64
C PHE A 113 -1.07 0.91 17.54
N LEU A 114 -1.29 0.94 18.86
CA LEU A 114 -0.36 0.31 19.81
C LEU A 114 -0.23 -1.21 19.57
N ALA A 115 -1.36 -1.91 19.37
CA ALA A 115 -1.35 -3.32 19.06
C ALA A 115 -0.64 -3.62 17.72
N ALA A 116 -0.93 -2.86 16.66
CA ALA A 116 -0.31 -3.00 15.36
C ALA A 116 1.21 -2.79 15.41
N LEU A 117 1.66 -1.73 16.10
CA LEU A 117 3.08 -1.44 16.26
C LEU A 117 3.79 -2.50 17.11
N THR A 118 3.11 -3.04 18.14
CA THR A 118 3.64 -4.16 18.96
C THR A 118 3.80 -5.42 18.11
N ILE A 119 2.77 -5.81 17.34
CA ILE A 119 2.82 -6.99 16.46
C ILE A 119 3.92 -6.82 15.40
N PHE A 120 4.04 -5.63 14.80
CA PHE A 120 5.08 -5.31 13.84
C PHE A 120 6.48 -5.46 14.44
N THR A 121 6.70 -4.90 15.63
CA THR A 121 7.99 -4.94 16.33
C THR A 121 8.37 -6.36 16.74
N ILE A 122 7.41 -7.13 17.28
CA ILE A 122 7.63 -8.55 17.61
C ILE A 122 7.92 -9.35 16.32
N GLY A 123 7.14 -9.16 15.26
CA GLY A 123 7.37 -9.82 13.99
C GLY A 123 8.77 -9.52 13.42
N SER A 124 9.24 -8.27 13.55
CA SER A 124 10.58 -7.87 13.12
C SER A 124 11.67 -8.56 13.97
N LEU A 125 11.50 -8.61 15.29
CA LEU A 125 12.41 -9.35 16.17
C LEU A 125 12.48 -10.84 15.80
N LEU A 126 11.32 -11.47 15.59
CA LEU A 126 11.25 -12.89 15.21
C LEU A 126 11.90 -13.14 13.83
N ALA A 127 11.75 -12.20 12.88
CA ALA A 127 12.39 -12.30 11.57
C ALA A 127 13.92 -12.24 11.68
N GLY A 128 14.47 -11.37 12.52
CA GLY A 128 15.91 -11.33 12.81
C GLY A 128 16.42 -12.61 13.49
N LEU A 129 15.62 -13.23 14.36
CA LEU A 129 15.96 -14.47 15.07
C LEU A 129 15.76 -15.76 14.25
N ALA A 130 15.13 -15.70 13.08
CA ALA A 130 14.79 -16.88 12.27
C ALA A 130 16.04 -17.68 11.87
N GLN A 131 16.01 -19.01 12.07
CA GLN A 131 17.11 -19.94 11.74
C GLN A 131 16.84 -20.75 10.47
N SER A 132 15.64 -20.68 9.93
CA SER A 132 15.23 -21.36 8.71
C SER A 132 14.33 -20.47 7.86
N LEU A 133 14.20 -20.81 6.60
CA LEU A 133 13.32 -20.11 5.65
C LEU A 133 11.86 -20.13 6.13
N ASP A 134 11.38 -21.24 6.70
CA ASP A 134 10.01 -21.35 7.22
C ASP A 134 9.78 -20.41 8.42
N GLN A 135 10.73 -20.34 9.34
CA GLN A 135 10.65 -19.41 10.47
C GLN A 135 10.66 -17.96 9.99
N LEU A 136 11.50 -17.63 9.01
CA LEU A 136 11.53 -16.28 8.45
C LEU A 136 10.20 -15.95 7.78
N ILE A 137 9.66 -16.82 6.94
CA ILE A 137 8.34 -16.62 6.30
C ILE A 137 7.26 -16.43 7.37
N ALA A 138 7.17 -17.31 8.37
CA ALA A 138 6.18 -17.18 9.43
C ALA A 138 6.31 -15.86 10.20
N SER A 139 7.52 -15.44 10.52
CA SER A 139 7.79 -14.16 11.20
C SER A 139 7.37 -12.97 10.35
N ARG A 140 7.59 -13.04 9.04
CA ARG A 140 7.16 -12.04 8.07
C ARG A 140 5.64 -11.94 7.96
N LEU A 141 4.91 -13.05 8.06
CA LEU A 141 3.45 -13.03 8.11
C LEU A 141 2.94 -12.33 9.37
N VAL A 142 3.56 -12.60 10.53
CA VAL A 142 3.24 -11.90 11.79
C VAL A 142 3.53 -10.40 11.65
N GLN A 143 4.70 -10.03 11.14
CA GLN A 143 5.09 -8.64 10.93
C GLN A 143 4.12 -7.92 9.98
N ALA A 144 3.65 -8.61 8.93
CA ALA A 144 2.70 -8.08 7.95
C ALA A 144 1.33 -7.73 8.56
N VAL A 145 0.86 -8.48 9.56
CA VAL A 145 -0.36 -8.13 10.30
C VAL A 145 -0.19 -6.76 10.98
N GLY A 146 0.92 -6.54 11.64
CA GLY A 146 1.21 -5.22 12.25
C GLY A 146 1.35 -4.13 11.20
N GLY A 147 2.21 -4.33 10.20
CA GLY A 147 2.50 -3.36 9.14
C GLY A 147 1.25 -2.95 8.34
N GLY A 148 0.42 -3.94 7.95
CA GLY A 148 -0.82 -3.71 7.21
C GLY A 148 -1.87 -2.93 8.01
N ALA A 149 -1.86 -3.05 9.34
CA ALA A 149 -2.76 -2.29 10.20
C ALA A 149 -2.31 -0.83 10.41
N ILE A 150 -1.01 -0.55 10.47
CA ILE A 150 -0.46 0.77 10.83
C ILE A 150 -1.00 1.89 9.93
N ILE A 151 -0.97 1.72 8.60
CA ILE A 151 -1.33 2.80 7.65
C ILE A 151 -2.81 3.21 7.76
N PRO A 152 -3.80 2.30 7.66
CA PRO A 152 -5.20 2.69 7.77
C PRO A 152 -5.55 3.25 9.15
N VAL A 153 -4.97 2.68 10.21
CA VAL A 153 -5.16 3.17 11.59
C VAL A 153 -4.61 4.58 11.77
N ALA A 154 -3.37 4.84 11.30
CA ALA A 154 -2.76 6.16 11.38
C ALA A 154 -3.53 7.20 10.55
N THR A 155 -4.02 6.82 9.37
CA THR A 155 -4.83 7.70 8.51
C THR A 155 -6.17 8.04 9.18
N ALA A 156 -6.84 7.06 9.79
CA ALA A 156 -8.07 7.27 10.53
C ALA A 156 -7.83 8.16 11.77
N ALA A 157 -6.78 7.87 12.54
CA ALA A 157 -6.38 8.68 13.70
C ALA A 157 -6.12 10.14 13.31
N ALA A 158 -5.31 10.37 12.26
CA ALA A 158 -5.04 11.71 11.75
C ALA A 158 -6.31 12.42 11.27
N SER A 159 -7.28 11.68 10.71
CA SER A 159 -8.56 12.24 10.27
C SER A 159 -9.46 12.67 11.42
N HIS A 160 -9.33 12.05 12.61
CA HIS A 160 -10.03 12.46 13.83
C HIS A 160 -9.31 13.57 14.61
N LEU A 161 -7.97 13.55 14.62
CA LEU A 161 -7.15 14.54 15.33
C LEU A 161 -7.15 15.92 14.66
N PHE A 162 -7.44 15.98 13.36
CA PHE A 162 -7.39 17.21 12.59
C PHE A 162 -8.68 17.43 11.81
N ASP A 163 -9.26 18.62 11.96
CA ASP A 163 -10.47 19.03 11.27
C ASP A 163 -10.23 20.12 10.22
N GLY A 164 -11.21 20.29 9.33
CA GLY A 164 -11.20 21.34 8.32
C GLY A 164 -9.92 21.36 7.47
N PRO A 165 -9.30 22.54 7.28
CA PRO A 165 -8.09 22.69 6.45
C PRO A 165 -6.83 22.02 7.00
N ALA A 166 -6.82 21.58 8.26
CA ALA A 166 -5.69 20.90 8.87
C ALA A 166 -5.66 19.39 8.50
N ARG A 167 -6.83 18.78 8.28
CA ARG A 167 -6.94 17.34 7.91
C ARG A 167 -6.16 16.98 6.65
N PRO A 168 -6.31 17.65 5.51
CA PRO A 168 -5.52 17.35 4.33
C PRO A 168 -4.00 17.43 4.55
N ARG A 169 -3.54 18.35 5.40
CA ARG A 169 -2.12 18.43 5.77
C ARG A 169 -1.66 17.23 6.55
N ALA A 170 -2.41 16.81 7.55
CA ALA A 170 -2.09 15.64 8.35
C ALA A 170 -2.03 14.38 7.47
N LEU A 171 -3.02 14.21 6.58
CA LEU A 171 -3.04 13.10 5.62
C LEU A 171 -1.89 13.16 4.62
N GLY A 172 -1.51 14.37 4.18
CA GLY A 172 -0.33 14.57 3.33
C GLY A 172 0.98 14.19 4.02
N ILE A 173 1.13 14.52 5.31
CA ILE A 173 2.30 14.12 6.12
C ILE A 173 2.35 12.61 6.29
N ILE A 174 1.23 11.95 6.63
CA ILE A 174 1.15 10.48 6.73
C ILE A 174 1.53 9.83 5.39
N GLY A 175 0.98 10.31 4.28
CA GLY A 175 1.33 9.81 2.94
C GLY A 175 2.79 10.03 2.60
N ALA A 176 3.33 11.23 2.87
CA ALA A 176 4.73 11.56 2.61
C ALA A 176 5.68 10.67 3.41
N LEU A 177 5.42 10.45 4.71
CA LEU A 177 6.25 9.60 5.55
C LEU A 177 6.18 8.12 5.12
N THR A 178 5.03 7.65 4.63
CA THR A 178 4.91 6.30 4.06
C THR A 178 5.84 6.13 2.85
N PHE A 179 5.82 7.08 1.90
CA PHE A 179 6.65 7.01 0.70
C PHE A 179 8.13 7.32 0.98
N LEU A 180 8.41 8.18 1.96
CA LEU A 180 9.77 8.42 2.41
C LEU A 180 10.38 7.15 3.01
N GLY A 181 9.59 6.38 3.80
CA GLY A 181 9.99 5.06 4.27
C GLY A 181 10.30 4.11 3.11
N MET A 182 9.41 4.04 2.10
CA MET A 182 9.64 3.22 0.91
C MET A 182 10.90 3.63 0.15
N ALA A 183 11.15 4.93 0.00
CA ALA A 183 12.36 5.46 -0.63
C ALA A 183 13.62 5.13 0.17
N ALA A 184 13.55 5.23 1.50
CA ALA A 184 14.67 4.96 2.40
C ALA A 184 15.02 3.47 2.48
N GLY A 185 14.05 2.56 2.22
CA GLY A 185 14.23 1.12 2.36
C GLY A 185 15.49 0.56 1.68
N PRO A 186 15.67 0.74 0.36
CA PRO A 186 16.86 0.25 -0.33
C PRO A 186 18.17 0.86 0.19
N PHE A 187 18.18 2.14 0.55
CA PHE A 187 19.37 2.81 1.08
C PHE A 187 19.73 2.31 2.48
N VAL A 188 18.74 2.19 3.36
CA VAL A 188 18.93 1.67 4.72
C VAL A 188 19.36 0.21 4.66
N GLY A 189 18.72 -0.60 3.80
CA GLY A 189 19.08 -2.01 3.62
C GLY A 189 20.52 -2.19 3.16
N ALA A 190 20.94 -1.45 2.14
CA ALA A 190 22.32 -1.50 1.66
C ALA A 190 23.30 -1.00 2.71
N ALA A 191 23.03 0.15 3.34
CA ALA A 191 23.90 0.69 4.40
C ALA A 191 24.08 -0.29 5.56
N VAL A 192 23.01 -0.95 6.00
CA VAL A 192 23.09 -1.99 7.04
C VAL A 192 23.98 -3.14 6.61
N ILE A 193 23.81 -3.65 5.38
CA ILE A 193 24.59 -4.75 4.85
C ILE A 193 26.07 -4.38 4.66
N GLU A 194 26.35 -3.16 4.24
CA GLU A 194 27.70 -2.67 3.95
C GLU A 194 28.48 -2.22 5.20
N THR A 195 27.78 -1.75 6.26
CA THR A 195 28.46 -1.18 7.42
C THR A 195 28.46 -2.08 8.64
N ILE A 196 27.47 -2.95 8.77
CA ILE A 196 27.32 -3.82 9.94
C ILE A 196 27.95 -5.18 9.62
N HIS A 197 29.14 -5.41 10.15
CA HIS A 197 29.90 -6.67 10.04
C HIS A 197 30.11 -7.30 11.43
N PRO A 198 29.06 -7.89 12.03
CA PRO A 198 29.18 -8.45 13.38
C PRO A 198 30.14 -9.65 13.44
N GLU A 199 30.31 -10.33 12.31
CA GLU A 199 31.24 -11.47 12.16
C GLU A 199 32.67 -11.07 12.55
N THR A 200 33.15 -9.94 12.04
CA THR A 200 34.49 -9.43 12.34
C THR A 200 34.62 -8.99 13.81
N ALA A 201 33.57 -8.37 14.36
CA ALA A 201 33.55 -7.96 15.78
C ALA A 201 33.55 -9.18 16.69
N LEU A 202 32.77 -10.21 16.40
CA LEU A 202 32.71 -11.46 17.15
C LEU A 202 34.04 -12.24 17.06
N ALA A 203 34.63 -12.32 15.86
CA ALA A 203 35.93 -12.95 15.64
C ALA A 203 37.04 -12.25 16.45
N ASN A 204 37.05 -10.92 16.50
CA ASN A 204 37.99 -10.13 17.30
C ASN A 204 37.83 -10.34 18.83
N MET A 205 36.60 -10.70 19.26
CA MET A 205 36.33 -11.07 20.66
C MET A 205 36.59 -12.56 20.98
N GLY A 206 37.11 -13.34 20.01
CA GLY A 206 37.35 -14.78 20.14
C GLY A 206 36.09 -15.65 20.14
N VAL A 207 34.95 -15.11 19.73
CA VAL A 207 33.67 -15.82 19.68
C VAL A 207 33.43 -16.28 18.24
N SER A 208 33.77 -17.55 17.93
CA SER A 208 33.71 -18.10 16.57
C SER A 208 32.61 -19.13 16.34
N GLY A 209 31.73 -19.40 17.33
CA GLY A 209 30.68 -20.41 17.19
C GLY A 209 29.58 -20.31 18.23
N GLY A 210 28.52 -21.09 18.02
CA GLY A 210 27.35 -21.16 18.91
C GLY A 210 26.09 -20.50 18.38
N PRO A 211 24.93 -20.75 18.99
CA PRO A 211 23.64 -20.24 18.53
C PRO A 211 23.56 -18.70 18.45
N LEU A 212 24.24 -18.01 19.36
CA LEU A 212 24.33 -16.53 19.38
C LEU A 212 25.04 -15.98 18.15
N VAL A 213 26.11 -16.62 17.69
CA VAL A 213 26.83 -16.19 16.50
C VAL A 213 25.93 -16.33 15.28
N GLY A 214 25.22 -17.45 15.14
CA GLY A 214 24.27 -17.66 14.05
C GLY A 214 23.10 -16.66 14.01
N THR A 215 22.74 -16.03 15.15
CA THR A 215 21.68 -15.03 15.22
C THR A 215 22.16 -13.59 15.05
N ILE A 216 23.45 -13.29 15.29
CA ILE A 216 23.98 -11.92 15.26
C ILE A 216 24.88 -11.70 14.05
N ALA A 217 25.66 -12.71 13.64
CA ALA A 217 26.69 -12.59 12.60
C ALA A 217 26.16 -12.20 11.21
N PRO A 218 25.07 -12.80 10.67
CA PRO A 218 24.62 -12.44 9.35
C PRO A 218 24.10 -11.00 9.27
N ALA A 219 24.70 -10.16 8.42
CA ALA A 219 24.37 -8.74 8.30
C ALA A 219 22.89 -8.49 7.95
N TRP A 220 22.28 -9.34 7.11
CA TRP A 220 20.87 -9.20 6.71
C TRP A 220 19.88 -9.22 7.89
N ARG A 221 20.23 -9.87 9.02
CA ARG A 221 19.37 -9.91 10.21
C ARG A 221 19.19 -8.53 10.83
N TRP A 222 20.19 -7.68 10.72
CA TRP A 222 20.19 -6.33 11.27
C TRP A 222 19.19 -5.40 10.60
N ILE A 223 18.80 -5.70 9.36
CA ILE A 223 17.70 -5.01 8.70
C ILE A 223 16.40 -5.11 9.53
N PHE A 224 16.17 -6.27 10.14
CA PHE A 224 15.02 -6.48 11.01
C PHE A 224 15.27 -5.96 12.42
N TYR A 225 16.47 -6.16 12.98
CA TYR A 225 16.79 -5.69 14.33
C TYR A 225 16.74 -4.18 14.48
N VAL A 226 17.09 -3.40 13.46
CA VAL A 226 17.01 -1.92 13.48
C VAL A 226 15.57 -1.44 13.70
N ASN A 227 14.58 -2.15 13.23
CA ASN A 227 13.17 -1.81 13.45
C ASN A 227 12.75 -1.97 14.92
N VAL A 228 13.42 -2.85 15.68
CA VAL A 228 13.01 -3.17 17.06
C VAL A 228 13.19 -1.97 18.00
N PRO A 229 14.38 -1.35 18.14
CA PRO A 229 14.55 -0.19 19.02
C PRO A 229 13.68 0.99 18.59
N ILE A 230 13.53 1.22 17.27
CA ILE A 230 12.69 2.31 16.74
C ILE A 230 11.23 2.03 17.08
N GLY A 231 10.76 0.79 16.87
CA GLY A 231 9.39 0.36 17.19
C GLY A 231 9.10 0.46 18.69
N VAL A 232 10.02 0.03 19.54
CA VAL A 232 9.89 0.14 21.00
C VAL A 232 9.85 1.60 21.46
N CYS A 233 10.73 2.47 20.94
CA CYS A 233 10.69 3.91 21.21
C CYS A 233 9.37 4.53 20.75
N ALA A 234 8.92 4.23 19.54
CA ALA A 234 7.65 4.72 19.01
C ALA A 234 6.47 4.23 19.85
N LEU A 235 6.48 2.95 20.28
CA LEU A 235 5.48 2.37 21.15
C LEU A 235 5.43 3.08 22.51
N PHE A 236 6.60 3.32 23.12
CA PHE A 236 6.71 4.02 24.41
C PHE A 236 6.18 5.45 24.30
N ILE A 237 6.59 6.19 23.26
CA ILE A 237 6.12 7.58 23.03
C ILE A 237 4.60 7.59 22.76
N ALA A 238 4.10 6.66 21.94
CA ALA A 238 2.67 6.52 21.66
C ALA A 238 1.87 6.18 22.94
N TRP A 239 2.42 5.34 23.79
CA TRP A 239 1.81 4.99 25.08
C TRP A 239 1.86 6.16 26.08
N ALA A 240 2.99 6.85 26.19
CA ALA A 240 3.18 7.97 27.12
C ALA A 240 2.36 9.20 26.70
N ALA A 241 2.27 9.50 25.38
CA ALA A 241 1.44 10.55 24.83
C ALA A 241 -0.08 10.24 24.91
N SER A 242 -0.44 9.13 25.53
CA SER A 242 -1.74 8.46 25.40
C SER A 242 -2.85 8.97 26.30
N THR A 243 -2.59 9.92 27.15
CA THR A 243 -3.65 10.52 27.99
C THR A 243 -4.49 11.47 27.15
N GLY A 244 -5.59 10.95 26.58
CA GLY A 244 -6.62 11.79 25.96
C GLY A 244 -6.87 11.62 24.47
N TRP A 245 -6.05 10.89 23.71
CA TRP A 245 -6.27 10.74 22.27
C TRP A 245 -6.91 9.40 21.88
N ASP A 246 -8.12 9.16 22.18
CA ASP A 246 -8.85 8.02 21.58
C ASP A 246 -9.83 8.54 20.53
N THR A 247 -10.18 7.71 19.58
CA THR A 247 -11.17 8.08 18.57
C THR A 247 -12.56 7.59 18.97
N PRO A 248 -13.64 8.24 18.51
CA PRO A 248 -15.00 7.79 18.74
C PRO A 248 -15.17 6.34 18.31
N ARG A 249 -15.86 5.54 19.11
CA ARG A 249 -16.06 4.10 18.87
C ARG A 249 -17.49 3.84 18.46
N GLN A 250 -17.67 3.01 17.44
CA GLN A 250 -18.99 2.48 17.10
C GLN A 250 -19.34 1.32 18.04
N PRO A 251 -20.46 1.37 18.75
CA PRO A 251 -20.92 0.25 19.56
C PRO A 251 -21.62 -0.79 18.66
N ALA A 252 -20.87 -1.48 17.86
CA ALA A 252 -21.34 -2.53 16.97
C ALA A 252 -20.49 -3.79 17.14
N ARG A 253 -21.08 -4.97 16.89
CA ARG A 253 -20.34 -6.22 16.83
C ARG A 253 -19.62 -6.33 15.48
N LEU A 254 -18.45 -6.94 15.48
CA LEU A 254 -17.75 -7.25 14.25
C LEU A 254 -18.55 -8.28 13.43
N ASP A 255 -18.82 -7.96 12.19
CA ASP A 255 -19.43 -8.88 11.23
C ASP A 255 -18.37 -9.89 10.76
N LEU A 256 -18.26 -11.01 11.50
CA LEU A 256 -17.26 -12.05 11.22
C LEU A 256 -17.49 -12.72 9.87
N ILE A 257 -18.75 -12.90 9.45
CA ILE A 257 -19.06 -13.54 8.17
C ILE A 257 -18.66 -12.64 7.02
N GLY A 258 -19.05 -11.35 7.07
CA GLY A 258 -18.63 -10.37 6.06
C GLY A 258 -17.12 -10.22 6.01
N ALA A 259 -16.44 -10.16 7.17
CA ALA A 259 -14.99 -10.10 7.27
C ALA A 259 -14.32 -11.33 6.63
N THR A 260 -14.83 -12.53 6.92
CA THR A 260 -14.29 -13.79 6.36
C THR A 260 -14.48 -13.85 4.85
N LEU A 261 -15.68 -13.55 4.34
CA LEU A 261 -15.96 -13.55 2.90
C LEU A 261 -15.08 -12.54 2.15
N PHE A 262 -14.93 -11.33 2.70
CA PHE A 262 -14.10 -10.30 2.10
C PHE A 262 -12.62 -10.66 2.13
N THR A 263 -12.13 -11.19 3.25
CA THR A 263 -10.77 -11.68 3.41
C THR A 263 -10.48 -12.82 2.43
N LEU A 264 -11.39 -13.79 2.33
CA LEU A 264 -11.28 -14.91 1.40
C LEU A 264 -11.23 -14.42 -0.05
N ALA A 265 -12.09 -13.46 -0.42
CA ALA A 265 -12.06 -12.85 -1.75
C ALA A 265 -10.69 -12.23 -2.06
N LEU A 266 -10.13 -11.44 -1.14
CA LEU A 266 -8.81 -10.83 -1.32
C LEU A 266 -7.70 -11.87 -1.42
N VAL A 267 -7.68 -12.86 -0.52
CA VAL A 267 -6.68 -13.94 -0.53
C VAL A 267 -6.69 -14.68 -1.86
N LEU A 268 -7.87 -15.09 -2.32
CA LEU A 268 -8.01 -15.86 -3.55
C LEU A 268 -7.62 -15.04 -4.79
N ILE A 269 -8.08 -13.79 -4.90
CA ILE A 269 -7.73 -12.90 -6.01
C ILE A 269 -6.23 -12.61 -6.01
N LEU A 270 -5.65 -12.21 -4.88
CA LEU A 270 -4.24 -11.86 -4.79
C LEU A 270 -3.33 -13.07 -5.02
N THR A 271 -3.70 -14.25 -4.49
CA THR A 271 -2.95 -15.49 -4.77
C THR A 271 -3.05 -15.85 -6.26
N GLY A 272 -4.25 -15.80 -6.83
CA GLY A 272 -4.45 -16.04 -8.26
C GLY A 272 -3.63 -15.10 -9.14
N THR A 273 -3.63 -13.80 -8.83
CA THR A 273 -2.82 -12.80 -9.58
C THR A 273 -1.31 -13.03 -9.43
N THR A 274 -0.84 -13.51 -8.27
CA THR A 274 0.58 -13.81 -8.04
C THR A 274 1.06 -15.03 -8.86
N LEU A 275 0.15 -15.95 -9.18
CA LEU A 275 0.45 -17.13 -9.99
C LEU A 275 0.39 -16.88 -11.51
N VAL A 276 -0.13 -15.72 -11.94
CA VAL A 276 -0.18 -15.37 -13.37
C VAL A 276 1.23 -15.38 -13.98
N GLY A 277 1.38 -16.06 -15.10
CA GLY A 277 2.63 -16.15 -15.84
C GLY A 277 3.59 -17.26 -15.38
N ASN A 278 3.24 -18.04 -14.35
CA ASN A 278 3.97 -19.25 -14.01
C ASN A 278 3.60 -20.38 -14.96
N SER A 279 4.58 -21.12 -15.43
CA SER A 279 4.40 -22.27 -16.34
C SER A 279 4.27 -23.62 -15.61
N ASP A 280 4.35 -23.61 -14.29
CA ASP A 280 4.38 -24.82 -13.46
C ASP A 280 2.96 -25.35 -13.14
N VAL A 281 2.90 -26.63 -12.80
CA VAL A 281 1.67 -27.25 -12.26
C VAL A 281 1.49 -26.80 -10.82
N VAL A 282 0.33 -26.19 -10.50
CA VAL A 282 -0.04 -25.73 -9.16
C VAL A 282 -1.21 -26.58 -8.65
N PHE A 283 -1.09 -27.17 -7.47
CA PHE A 283 -2.09 -28.09 -6.91
C PHE A 283 -2.46 -29.28 -7.83
N GLY A 284 -1.52 -29.75 -8.64
CA GLY A 284 -1.73 -30.88 -9.55
C GLY A 284 -2.52 -30.54 -10.84
N VAL A 285 -2.80 -29.25 -11.09
CA VAL A 285 -3.49 -28.77 -12.31
C VAL A 285 -2.65 -27.72 -13.02
N PRO A 286 -2.84 -27.54 -14.35
CA PRO A 286 -2.17 -26.46 -15.08
C PRO A 286 -2.40 -25.11 -14.40
N THR A 287 -1.36 -24.27 -14.34
CA THR A 287 -1.41 -22.98 -13.64
C THR A 287 -2.54 -22.08 -14.13
N GLU A 288 -2.85 -22.09 -15.42
CA GLU A 288 -3.93 -21.30 -16.00
C GLU A 288 -5.31 -21.65 -15.39
N ILE A 289 -5.56 -22.95 -15.19
CA ILE A 289 -6.80 -23.44 -14.55
C ILE A 289 -6.81 -23.06 -13.06
N ALA A 290 -5.67 -23.21 -12.37
CA ALA A 290 -5.55 -22.82 -10.96
C ALA A 290 -5.79 -21.31 -10.79
N VAL A 291 -5.21 -20.47 -11.65
CA VAL A 291 -5.42 -19.02 -11.66
C VAL A 291 -6.87 -18.66 -11.91
N ALA A 292 -7.49 -19.24 -12.94
CA ALA A 292 -8.90 -19.01 -13.26
C ALA A 292 -9.82 -19.43 -12.11
N ALA A 293 -9.56 -20.59 -11.49
CA ALA A 293 -10.32 -21.08 -10.34
C ALA A 293 -10.16 -20.19 -9.11
N LEU A 294 -8.94 -19.75 -8.80
CA LEU A 294 -8.67 -18.87 -7.66
C LEU A 294 -9.33 -17.49 -7.86
N ILE A 295 -9.12 -16.85 -9.00
CA ILE A 295 -9.72 -15.54 -9.28
C ILE A 295 -11.25 -15.66 -9.37
N GLY A 296 -11.77 -16.68 -10.05
CA GLY A 296 -13.22 -16.91 -10.15
C GLY A 296 -13.89 -17.14 -8.80
N SER A 297 -13.32 -18.01 -7.96
CA SER A 297 -13.83 -18.24 -6.60
C SER A 297 -13.68 -17.01 -5.70
N GLY A 298 -12.60 -16.24 -5.87
CA GLY A 298 -12.42 -14.95 -5.19
C GLY A 298 -13.46 -13.91 -5.58
N VAL A 299 -13.81 -13.82 -6.86
CA VAL A 299 -14.90 -12.95 -7.35
C VAL A 299 -16.25 -13.39 -6.76
N VAL A 300 -16.53 -14.69 -6.73
CA VAL A 300 -17.77 -15.23 -6.12
C VAL A 300 -17.81 -14.89 -4.62
N ALA A 301 -16.72 -15.07 -3.90
CA ALA A 301 -16.63 -14.70 -2.48
C ALA A 301 -16.84 -13.18 -2.28
N GLY A 302 -16.29 -12.34 -3.16
CA GLY A 302 -16.49 -10.89 -3.14
C GLY A 302 -17.95 -10.48 -3.39
N LEU A 303 -18.60 -11.10 -4.37
CA LEU A 303 -20.03 -10.89 -4.64
C LEU A 303 -20.89 -11.34 -3.45
N ALA A 304 -20.53 -12.48 -2.84
CA ALA A 304 -21.20 -12.96 -1.61
C ALA A 304 -20.99 -11.99 -0.44
N ALA A 305 -19.80 -11.41 -0.28
CA ALA A 305 -19.52 -10.38 0.74
C ALA A 305 -20.37 -9.12 0.52
N ILE A 306 -20.50 -8.67 -0.73
CA ILE A 306 -21.33 -7.51 -1.10
C ILE A 306 -22.80 -7.83 -0.80
N TRP A 307 -23.30 -8.98 -1.26
CA TRP A 307 -24.68 -9.40 -1.03
C TRP A 307 -24.99 -9.50 0.47
N TRP A 308 -24.09 -10.12 1.25
CA TRP A 308 -24.20 -10.21 2.70
C TRP A 308 -24.24 -8.82 3.35
N GLY A 309 -23.33 -7.92 2.96
CA GLY A 309 -23.24 -6.57 3.50
C GLY A 309 -24.49 -5.72 3.25
N LEU A 310 -25.14 -5.88 2.07
CA LEU A 310 -26.39 -5.19 1.75
C LEU A 310 -27.57 -5.59 2.63
N HIS A 311 -27.53 -6.82 3.19
CA HIS A 311 -28.59 -7.36 4.06
C HIS A 311 -28.31 -7.20 5.55
N ARG A 312 -27.19 -6.55 5.94
CA ARG A 312 -26.82 -6.31 7.35
C ARG A 312 -26.97 -4.84 7.74
N GLN A 313 -27.31 -4.60 9.02
CA GLN A 313 -27.36 -3.23 9.57
C GLN A 313 -25.96 -2.67 9.85
N HIS A 314 -25.03 -3.53 10.27
CA HIS A 314 -23.64 -3.16 10.57
C HIS A 314 -22.69 -4.12 9.83
N PRO A 315 -22.56 -4.00 8.50
CA PRO A 315 -21.68 -4.86 7.71
C PRO A 315 -20.20 -4.59 8.04
N PHE A 316 -19.35 -5.57 7.73
CA PHE A 316 -17.89 -5.42 7.83
C PHE A 316 -17.38 -4.26 6.99
N LEU A 317 -17.71 -4.24 5.73
CA LEU A 317 -17.55 -3.12 4.80
C LEU A 317 -18.95 -2.77 4.27
N ASP A 318 -19.36 -1.52 4.41
CA ASP A 318 -20.69 -1.13 3.92
C ASP A 318 -20.67 -0.88 2.41
N PRO A 319 -21.30 -1.77 1.60
CA PRO A 319 -21.32 -1.57 0.16
C PRO A 319 -22.09 -0.31 -0.27
N ARG A 320 -22.95 0.22 0.61
CA ARG A 320 -23.72 1.45 0.37
C ARG A 320 -22.84 2.69 0.28
N LEU A 321 -21.62 2.64 0.85
CA LEU A 321 -20.62 3.71 0.69
C LEU A 321 -20.27 3.93 -0.79
N PHE A 322 -20.31 2.86 -1.59
CA PHE A 322 -20.06 2.94 -3.03
C PHE A 322 -21.22 3.56 -3.82
N ALA A 323 -22.39 3.77 -3.21
CA ALA A 323 -23.48 4.55 -3.81
C ALA A 323 -23.14 6.06 -3.79
N ASP A 324 -22.29 6.53 -2.89
CA ASP A 324 -21.76 7.89 -2.93
C ASP A 324 -20.74 8.03 -4.05
N ARG A 325 -20.99 9.00 -4.95
CA ARG A 325 -20.17 9.22 -6.15
C ARG A 325 -18.75 9.67 -5.80
N VAL A 326 -18.57 10.41 -4.71
CA VAL A 326 -17.26 10.92 -4.30
C VAL A 326 -16.42 9.78 -3.72
N PHE A 327 -17.03 8.94 -2.88
CA PHE A 327 -16.36 7.76 -2.32
C PHE A 327 -15.94 6.78 -3.40
N SER A 328 -16.87 6.42 -4.30
CA SER A 328 -16.60 5.51 -5.43
C SER A 328 -15.52 6.05 -6.36
N SER A 329 -15.54 7.36 -6.63
CA SER A 329 -14.50 8.01 -7.43
C SER A 329 -13.14 7.92 -6.75
N ALA A 330 -13.05 8.18 -5.44
CA ALA A 330 -11.81 8.09 -4.69
C ALA A 330 -11.23 6.66 -4.68
N ALA A 331 -12.10 5.65 -4.52
CA ALA A 331 -11.71 4.25 -4.58
C ALA A 331 -11.23 3.84 -5.99
N LEU A 332 -11.94 4.25 -7.04
CA LEU A 332 -11.58 3.94 -8.42
C LEU A 332 -10.29 4.64 -8.85
N ILE A 333 -10.09 5.91 -8.49
CA ILE A 333 -8.82 6.61 -8.70
C ILE A 333 -7.68 5.86 -8.01
N SER A 334 -7.90 5.38 -6.78
CA SER A 334 -6.88 4.63 -6.04
C SER A 334 -6.52 3.32 -6.74
N LEU A 335 -7.50 2.58 -7.26
CA LEU A 335 -7.30 1.36 -8.02
C LEU A 335 -6.49 1.61 -9.29
N LEU A 336 -6.89 2.59 -10.11
CA LEU A 336 -6.25 2.89 -11.38
C LEU A 336 -4.83 3.46 -11.20
N THR A 337 -4.63 4.33 -10.21
CA THR A 337 -3.28 4.82 -9.87
C THR A 337 -2.41 3.75 -9.23
N GLY A 338 -2.98 2.77 -8.52
CA GLY A 338 -2.28 1.60 -8.01
C GLY A 338 -1.66 0.76 -9.12
N TYR A 339 -2.38 0.57 -10.23
CA TYR A 339 -1.86 -0.07 -11.44
C TYR A 339 -0.60 0.65 -11.95
N GLY A 340 -0.69 1.97 -12.15
CA GLY A 340 0.45 2.78 -12.59
C GLY A 340 1.64 2.73 -11.62
N MET A 341 1.37 2.71 -10.31
CA MET A 341 2.41 2.61 -9.26
C MET A 341 3.17 1.29 -9.34
N ALA A 342 2.48 0.16 -9.49
CA ALA A 342 3.14 -1.15 -9.64
C ALA A 342 4.00 -1.18 -10.90
N THR A 343 3.46 -0.70 -12.02
CA THR A 343 4.17 -0.66 -13.30
C THR A 343 5.40 0.22 -13.22
N ALA A 344 5.34 1.40 -12.60
CA ALA A 344 6.49 2.29 -12.48
C ALA A 344 7.57 1.71 -11.57
N ILE A 345 7.21 1.18 -10.41
CA ILE A 345 8.18 0.66 -9.43
C ILE A 345 8.80 -0.65 -9.92
N VAL A 346 7.96 -1.65 -10.23
CA VAL A 346 8.44 -2.98 -10.61
C VAL A 346 8.98 -2.96 -12.03
N GLY A 347 8.27 -2.32 -12.97
CA GLY A 347 8.73 -2.17 -14.35
C GLY A 347 10.04 -1.38 -14.44
N GLY A 348 10.19 -0.32 -13.63
CA GLY A 348 11.45 0.43 -13.53
C GLY A 348 12.61 -0.44 -13.04
N ALA A 349 12.41 -1.20 -11.98
CA ALA A 349 13.43 -2.12 -11.45
C ALA A 349 13.81 -3.21 -12.47
N VAL A 350 12.81 -3.82 -13.12
CA VAL A 350 13.02 -4.84 -14.16
C VAL A 350 13.73 -4.26 -15.39
N PHE A 351 13.42 -3.02 -15.78
CA PHE A 351 14.11 -2.35 -16.88
C PHE A 351 15.61 -2.19 -16.59
N VAL A 352 15.95 -1.74 -15.38
CA VAL A 352 17.36 -1.62 -14.96
C VAL A 352 18.07 -2.97 -15.02
N ASP A 353 17.45 -4.00 -14.45
CA ASP A 353 18.04 -5.34 -14.34
C ASP A 353 18.20 -6.02 -15.71
N ARG A 354 17.17 -5.97 -16.56
CA ARG A 354 17.07 -6.79 -17.77
C ARG A 354 17.44 -6.07 -19.07
N VAL A 355 17.41 -4.74 -19.07
CA VAL A 355 17.69 -3.94 -20.28
C VAL A 355 19.01 -3.21 -20.16
N LEU A 356 19.25 -2.57 -18.99
CA LEU A 356 20.47 -1.82 -18.76
C LEU A 356 21.59 -2.68 -18.19
N TYR A 357 21.29 -3.93 -17.75
CA TYR A 357 22.23 -4.76 -16.99
C TYR A 357 22.83 -4.01 -15.80
N GLY A 358 22.03 -3.07 -15.25
CA GLY A 358 22.44 -2.19 -14.17
C GLY A 358 22.48 -2.90 -12.82
N GLY A 359 23.35 -2.40 -11.96
CA GLY A 359 23.52 -2.92 -10.62
C GLY A 359 22.55 -2.33 -9.59
N PRO A 360 22.77 -2.67 -8.30
CA PRO A 360 21.97 -2.14 -7.20
C PRO A 360 21.96 -0.61 -7.09
N GLU A 361 23.01 0.07 -7.58
CA GLU A 361 23.12 1.53 -7.56
C GLU A 361 22.08 2.19 -8.47
N GLU A 362 21.98 1.71 -9.71
CA GLU A 362 21.02 2.23 -10.68
C GLU A 362 19.58 1.91 -10.23
N GLN A 363 19.34 0.73 -9.66
CA GLN A 363 18.03 0.41 -9.08
C GLN A 363 17.68 1.33 -7.92
N ARG A 364 18.63 1.63 -7.02
CA ARG A 364 18.44 2.60 -5.92
C ARG A 364 18.11 3.98 -6.45
N LEU A 365 18.82 4.46 -7.47
CA LEU A 365 18.58 5.75 -8.08
C LEU A 365 17.15 5.91 -8.57
N VAL A 366 16.63 4.91 -9.30
CA VAL A 366 15.27 4.95 -9.86
C VAL A 366 14.21 4.85 -8.79
N LEU A 367 14.29 3.81 -7.96
CA LEU A 367 13.29 3.58 -6.90
C LEU A 367 13.29 4.73 -5.89
N GLY A 368 14.49 5.24 -5.56
CA GLY A 368 14.65 6.41 -4.70
C GLY A 368 14.05 7.68 -5.33
N ALA A 369 14.26 7.91 -6.61
CA ALA A 369 13.69 9.05 -7.33
C ALA A 369 12.15 8.98 -7.39
N ILE A 370 11.59 7.81 -7.73
CA ILE A 370 10.14 7.58 -7.75
C ILE A 370 9.53 7.82 -6.36
N ALA A 371 10.01 7.10 -5.35
CA ALA A 371 9.41 7.13 -4.02
C ALA A 371 9.69 8.45 -3.28
N GLY A 372 10.86 9.05 -3.46
CA GLY A 372 11.19 10.38 -2.94
C GLY A 372 10.28 11.46 -3.52
N ALA A 373 10.07 11.45 -4.85
CA ALA A 373 9.14 12.36 -5.50
C ALA A 373 7.68 12.12 -5.09
N MET A 374 7.26 10.86 -4.85
CA MET A 374 5.96 10.54 -4.26
C MET A 374 5.79 11.19 -2.88
N ALA A 375 6.82 11.13 -2.04
CA ALA A 375 6.80 11.75 -0.71
C ALA A 375 6.64 13.28 -0.82
N ILE A 376 7.42 13.92 -1.69
CA ILE A 376 7.33 15.37 -1.93
C ILE A 376 5.95 15.75 -2.47
N GLY A 377 5.42 14.99 -3.44
CA GLY A 377 4.10 15.22 -4.03
C GLY A 377 2.98 15.05 -3.00
N ALA A 378 3.03 14.03 -2.14
CA ALA A 378 2.06 13.80 -1.08
C ALA A 378 2.07 14.93 -0.05
N LEU A 379 3.26 15.39 0.35
CA LEU A 379 3.42 16.53 1.25
C LEU A 379 2.88 17.81 0.60
N ALA A 380 3.29 18.10 -0.63
CA ALA A 380 2.83 19.26 -1.39
C ALA A 380 1.30 19.27 -1.52
N SER A 381 0.67 18.12 -1.84
CA SER A 381 -0.78 18.02 -1.97
C SER A 381 -1.51 18.36 -0.67
N GLY A 382 -0.97 17.96 0.49
CA GLY A 382 -1.52 18.28 1.79
C GLY A 382 -1.53 19.80 2.09
N PHE A 383 -0.48 20.51 1.69
CA PHE A 383 -0.39 21.97 1.85
C PHE A 383 -1.23 22.72 0.80
N LEU A 384 -1.20 22.27 -0.46
CA LEU A 384 -1.94 22.90 -1.56
C LEU A 384 -3.46 22.73 -1.41
N ALA A 385 -3.95 21.66 -0.79
CA ALA A 385 -5.37 21.41 -0.58
C ALA A 385 -6.12 22.53 0.17
N ARG A 386 -5.39 23.45 0.82
CA ARG A 386 -5.98 24.67 1.42
C ARG A 386 -6.32 25.75 0.42
N ARG A 387 -5.60 25.82 -0.69
CA ARG A 387 -5.71 26.88 -1.71
C ARG A 387 -6.31 26.39 -3.01
N VAL A 388 -6.17 25.11 -3.28
CA VAL A 388 -6.56 24.46 -4.54
C VAL A 388 -7.64 23.41 -4.23
N SER A 389 -8.66 23.32 -5.08
CA SER A 389 -9.71 22.29 -4.91
C SER A 389 -9.10 20.89 -5.03
N LEU A 390 -9.62 19.95 -4.25
CA LEU A 390 -9.16 18.54 -4.28
C LEU A 390 -9.29 17.93 -5.68
N ARG A 391 -10.34 18.33 -6.43
CA ARG A 391 -10.54 17.94 -7.82
C ARG A 391 -9.41 18.41 -8.73
N LEU A 392 -9.06 19.71 -8.71
CA LEU A 392 -8.00 20.24 -9.56
C LEU A 392 -6.64 19.62 -9.22
N LEU A 393 -6.37 19.46 -7.93
CA LEU A 393 -5.13 18.85 -7.46
C LEU A 393 -5.01 17.39 -7.92
N THR A 394 -6.11 16.63 -7.89
CA THR A 394 -6.14 15.25 -8.42
C THR A 394 -5.93 15.24 -9.94
N LEU A 395 -6.60 16.12 -10.70
CA LEU A 395 -6.48 16.18 -12.15
C LEU A 395 -5.03 16.52 -12.58
N VAL A 396 -4.41 17.50 -11.93
CA VAL A 396 -3.00 17.85 -12.18
C VAL A 396 -2.09 16.68 -11.82
N GLY A 397 -2.31 16.04 -10.65
CA GLY A 397 -1.53 14.88 -10.23
C GLY A 397 -1.63 13.71 -11.22
N LEU A 398 -2.83 13.41 -11.73
CA LEU A 398 -3.05 12.37 -12.74
C LEU A 398 -2.37 12.71 -14.07
N ALA A 399 -2.47 13.96 -14.53
CA ALA A 399 -1.83 14.40 -15.77
C ALA A 399 -0.29 14.30 -15.69
N VAL A 400 0.30 14.76 -14.57
CA VAL A 400 1.74 14.66 -14.32
C VAL A 400 2.17 13.19 -14.19
N SER A 401 1.40 12.36 -13.49
CA SER A 401 1.68 10.93 -13.33
C SER A 401 1.65 10.20 -14.68
N ALA A 402 0.61 10.42 -15.48
CA ALA A 402 0.50 9.84 -16.81
C ALA A 402 1.60 10.34 -17.74
N GLY A 403 1.95 11.64 -17.67
CA GLY A 403 3.08 12.21 -18.39
C GLY A 403 4.41 11.56 -18.03
N GLY A 404 4.65 11.28 -16.75
CA GLY A 404 5.82 10.54 -16.27
C GLY A 404 5.89 9.13 -16.86
N LEU A 405 4.77 8.36 -16.82
CA LEU A 405 4.69 7.03 -17.43
C LEU A 405 4.86 7.07 -18.95
N ALA A 406 4.27 8.07 -19.63
CA ALA A 406 4.47 8.28 -21.05
C ALA A 406 5.93 8.63 -21.37
N TRP A 407 6.63 9.36 -20.51
CA TRP A 407 8.06 9.59 -20.64
C TRP A 407 8.87 8.31 -20.41
N MET A 408 8.52 7.51 -19.38
CA MET A 408 9.12 6.18 -19.18
C MET A 408 8.92 5.25 -20.38
N SER A 409 7.84 5.40 -21.14
CA SER A 409 7.62 4.63 -22.37
C SER A 409 8.54 5.01 -23.54
N THR A 410 9.40 6.01 -23.39
CA THR A 410 10.43 6.36 -24.37
C THR A 410 11.81 5.79 -24.01
N TRP A 411 11.92 4.99 -22.97
CA TRP A 411 13.21 4.42 -22.56
C TRP A 411 13.77 3.45 -23.61
N SER A 412 15.07 3.53 -23.82
CA SER A 412 15.87 2.67 -24.68
C SER A 412 17.02 2.05 -23.87
N PRO A 413 17.72 1.02 -24.39
CA PRO A 413 18.90 0.47 -23.74
C PRO A 413 20.01 1.50 -23.46
N ASP A 414 20.04 2.61 -24.22
CA ASP A 414 21.04 3.66 -24.09
C ASP A 414 20.55 4.87 -23.28
N VAL A 415 19.41 4.74 -22.55
CA VAL A 415 18.85 5.88 -21.79
C VAL A 415 19.79 6.33 -20.68
N PRO A 416 20.12 7.63 -20.59
CA PRO A 416 21.00 8.13 -19.53
C PRO A 416 20.34 8.03 -18.15
N ALA A 417 21.13 7.73 -17.11
CA ALA A 417 20.64 7.56 -15.74
C ALA A 417 19.86 8.76 -15.20
N ASN A 418 20.22 9.97 -15.56
CA ASN A 418 19.53 11.20 -15.18
C ASN A 418 18.13 11.31 -15.82
N VAL A 419 17.95 10.93 -17.09
CA VAL A 419 16.65 10.92 -17.78
C VAL A 419 15.75 9.87 -17.18
N PHE A 420 16.32 8.73 -16.89
CA PHE A 420 15.68 7.59 -16.25
C PHE A 420 15.14 7.96 -14.86
N ALA A 421 15.97 8.55 -14.00
CA ALA A 421 15.55 9.02 -12.68
C ALA A 421 14.53 10.17 -12.76
N ALA A 422 14.72 11.12 -13.70
CA ALA A 422 13.83 12.26 -13.87
C ALA A 422 12.42 11.85 -14.28
N SER A 423 12.27 10.94 -15.25
CA SER A 423 10.95 10.47 -15.68
C SER A 423 10.21 9.71 -14.56
N GLY A 424 10.94 8.88 -13.79
CA GLY A 424 10.43 8.25 -12.59
C GLY A 424 10.00 9.26 -11.51
N ALA A 425 10.79 10.31 -11.30
CA ALA A 425 10.44 11.38 -10.36
C ALA A 425 9.19 12.17 -10.81
N VAL A 426 9.03 12.45 -12.11
CA VAL A 426 7.82 13.09 -12.65
C VAL A 426 6.57 12.22 -12.36
N PHE A 427 6.65 10.91 -12.64
CA PHE A 427 5.58 9.98 -12.26
C PHE A 427 5.30 10.05 -10.76
N GLY A 428 6.33 9.91 -9.93
CA GLY A 428 6.22 9.90 -8.46
C GLY A 428 5.58 11.18 -7.92
N MET A 429 6.00 12.35 -8.41
CA MET A 429 5.44 13.65 -8.05
C MET A 429 3.93 13.70 -8.35
N GLY A 430 3.54 13.33 -9.57
CA GLY A 430 2.15 13.29 -9.99
C GLY A 430 1.31 12.34 -9.11
N PHE A 431 1.80 11.12 -8.88
CA PHE A 431 1.15 10.14 -8.02
C PHE A 431 0.97 10.69 -6.59
N GLY A 432 2.03 11.25 -6.01
CA GLY A 432 2.00 11.86 -4.68
C GLY A 432 0.95 12.95 -4.55
N LEU A 433 0.81 13.81 -5.56
CA LEU A 433 -0.21 14.86 -5.60
C LEU A 433 -1.65 14.30 -5.52
N THR A 434 -1.90 13.08 -5.95
CA THR A 434 -3.25 12.46 -5.88
C THR A 434 -3.58 11.86 -4.51
N VAL A 435 -2.58 11.61 -3.63
CA VAL A 435 -2.75 10.83 -2.40
C VAL A 435 -3.67 11.52 -1.40
N THR A 436 -3.37 12.76 -1.06
CA THR A 436 -4.15 13.54 -0.09
C THR A 436 -5.59 13.79 -0.57
N PRO A 437 -5.82 14.26 -1.83
CA PRO A 437 -7.18 14.54 -2.28
C PRO A 437 -8.11 13.33 -2.21
N ARG A 438 -7.66 12.16 -2.70
CA ARG A 438 -8.50 10.96 -2.70
C ARG A 438 -8.76 10.42 -1.29
N SER A 439 -7.76 10.47 -0.39
CA SER A 439 -7.93 10.04 0.99
C SER A 439 -8.89 10.97 1.75
N THR A 440 -8.73 12.28 1.58
CA THR A 440 -9.64 13.28 2.17
C THR A 440 -11.05 13.11 1.64
N ALA A 441 -11.21 12.97 0.32
CA ALA A 441 -12.53 12.80 -0.31
C ALA A 441 -13.27 11.55 0.20
N ALA A 442 -12.57 10.42 0.31
CA ALA A 442 -13.15 9.18 0.81
C ALA A 442 -13.57 9.27 2.28
N VAL A 443 -12.72 9.84 3.12
CA VAL A 443 -12.98 10.00 4.55
C VAL A 443 -14.15 10.98 4.79
N GLU A 444 -14.20 12.09 4.07
CA GLU A 444 -15.30 13.05 4.19
C GLU A 444 -16.64 12.49 3.70
N ALA A 445 -16.62 11.74 2.59
CA ALA A 445 -17.82 11.09 2.06
C ALA A 445 -18.37 9.99 2.98
N ALA A 446 -17.50 9.26 3.67
CA ALA A 446 -17.90 8.18 4.58
C ALA A 446 -18.41 8.71 5.95
N GLY A 447 -18.03 9.93 6.33
CA GLY A 447 -18.38 10.52 7.61
C GLY A 447 -17.52 9.99 8.77
N ARG A 448 -17.58 10.71 9.92
CA ARG A 448 -16.72 10.47 11.10
C ARG A 448 -16.79 9.04 11.65
N ALA A 449 -17.96 8.40 11.54
CA ALA A 449 -18.19 7.06 12.07
C ALA A 449 -17.47 5.95 11.30
N ALA A 450 -17.00 6.20 10.06
CA ALA A 450 -16.42 5.20 9.16
C ALA A 450 -15.04 5.62 8.60
N PHE A 451 -14.30 6.49 9.29
CA PHE A 451 -12.98 6.96 8.82
C PHE A 451 -11.99 5.83 8.64
N GLY A 452 -11.98 4.85 9.56
CA GLY A 452 -11.13 3.68 9.47
C GLY A 452 -11.47 2.81 8.26
N ALA A 453 -12.75 2.46 8.09
CA ALA A 453 -13.22 1.68 6.95
C ALA A 453 -12.97 2.39 5.61
N ALA A 454 -13.20 3.70 5.53
CA ALA A 454 -12.96 4.50 4.33
C ALA A 454 -11.48 4.55 3.94
N SER A 455 -10.61 4.83 4.90
CA SER A 455 -9.16 4.86 4.73
C SER A 455 -8.62 3.51 4.26
N ALA A 456 -9.07 2.42 4.90
CA ALA A 456 -8.71 1.07 4.52
C ALA A 456 -9.17 0.74 3.08
N THR A 457 -10.41 1.07 2.72
CA THR A 457 -10.98 0.79 1.40
C THR A 457 -10.17 1.44 0.28
N VAL A 458 -9.83 2.71 0.41
CA VAL A 458 -9.01 3.45 -0.58
C VAL A 458 -7.62 2.84 -0.70
N THR A 459 -7.03 2.42 0.42
CA THR A 459 -5.70 1.81 0.43
C THR A 459 -5.73 0.40 -0.20
N VAL A 460 -6.74 -0.40 0.13
CA VAL A 460 -6.95 -1.74 -0.46
C VAL A 460 -7.22 -1.64 -1.96
N ALA A 461 -8.07 -0.70 -2.39
CA ALA A 461 -8.31 -0.47 -3.82
C ALA A 461 -7.00 -0.19 -4.58
N ARG A 462 -6.10 0.61 -3.99
CA ARG A 462 -4.75 0.84 -4.54
C ARG A 462 -3.94 -0.45 -4.62
N MET A 463 -3.96 -1.29 -3.57
CA MET A 463 -3.20 -2.54 -3.54
C MET A 463 -3.74 -3.57 -4.54
N ILE A 464 -5.06 -3.64 -4.73
CA ILE A 464 -5.67 -4.45 -5.79
C ILE A 464 -5.20 -3.94 -7.17
N GLY A 465 -5.20 -2.62 -7.38
CA GLY A 465 -4.67 -2.02 -8.60
C GLY A 465 -3.21 -2.40 -8.85
N MET A 466 -2.37 -2.37 -7.80
CA MET A 466 -0.97 -2.81 -7.88
C MET A 466 -0.87 -4.30 -8.24
N ALA A 467 -1.67 -5.17 -7.63
CA ALA A 467 -1.66 -6.60 -7.93
C ALA A 467 -2.05 -6.88 -9.39
N VAL A 468 -3.07 -6.18 -9.89
CA VAL A 468 -3.47 -6.28 -11.30
C VAL A 468 -2.37 -5.76 -12.23
N GLY A 469 -1.72 -4.65 -11.88
CA GLY A 469 -0.59 -4.11 -12.64
C GLY A 469 0.61 -5.07 -12.71
N MET A 470 0.95 -5.68 -11.58
CA MET A 470 2.00 -6.73 -11.53
C MET A 470 1.62 -7.96 -12.36
N ALA A 471 0.39 -8.45 -12.25
CA ALA A 471 -0.10 -9.58 -13.02
C ALA A 471 -0.06 -9.30 -14.52
N ALA A 472 -0.48 -8.11 -14.94
CA ALA A 472 -0.43 -7.69 -16.35
C ALA A 472 1.01 -7.61 -16.87
N LEU A 473 1.93 -7.05 -16.08
CA LEU A 473 3.36 -6.98 -16.39
C LEU A 473 3.96 -8.37 -16.54
N THR A 474 3.66 -9.26 -15.60
CA THR A 474 4.18 -10.64 -15.62
C THR A 474 3.60 -11.43 -16.79
N ALA A 475 2.27 -11.39 -16.99
CA ALA A 475 1.60 -12.12 -18.07
C ALA A 475 2.13 -11.72 -19.45
N TYR A 476 2.19 -10.40 -19.72
CA TYR A 476 2.68 -9.89 -21.01
C TYR A 476 4.17 -10.16 -21.20
N GLY A 477 4.97 -9.97 -20.15
CA GLY A 477 6.41 -10.25 -20.18
C GLY A 477 6.71 -11.74 -20.39
N SER A 478 6.10 -12.63 -19.58
CA SER A 478 6.37 -14.06 -19.64
C SER A 478 5.95 -14.68 -20.97
N THR A 479 4.76 -14.36 -21.49
CA THR A 479 4.28 -14.90 -22.78
C THR A 479 5.18 -14.48 -23.94
N THR A 480 5.67 -13.25 -23.94
CA THR A 480 6.56 -12.75 -24.98
C THR A 480 7.95 -13.37 -24.87
N ILE A 481 8.51 -13.46 -23.63
CA ILE A 481 9.80 -14.09 -23.39
C ILE A 481 9.77 -15.57 -23.76
N THR A 482 8.74 -16.32 -23.35
CA THR A 482 8.59 -17.75 -23.68
C THR A 482 8.52 -17.97 -25.19
N ARG A 483 7.73 -17.16 -25.90
CA ARG A 483 7.65 -17.25 -27.36
C ARG A 483 9.00 -17.03 -28.01
N VAL A 484 9.68 -15.95 -27.64
CA VAL A 484 11.00 -15.58 -28.18
C VAL A 484 12.05 -16.64 -27.83
N SER A 485 12.05 -17.15 -26.59
CA SER A 485 12.96 -18.21 -26.17
C SER A 485 12.76 -19.49 -26.99
N ASN A 486 11.50 -19.89 -27.19
CA ASN A 486 11.16 -21.04 -28.01
C ASN A 486 11.60 -20.87 -29.47
N GLU A 487 11.42 -19.67 -30.04
CA GLU A 487 11.88 -19.35 -31.39
C GLU A 487 13.42 -19.44 -31.52
N ILE A 488 14.16 -18.98 -30.51
CA ILE A 488 15.64 -19.00 -30.53
C ILE A 488 16.19 -20.40 -30.27
N PHE A 489 15.71 -21.08 -29.22
CA PHE A 489 16.36 -22.31 -28.73
C PHE A 489 15.79 -23.60 -29.34
N ASN A 490 14.52 -23.63 -29.76
CA ASN A 490 13.88 -24.81 -30.33
C ASN A 490 13.76 -24.77 -31.86
N GLY A 491 14.10 -23.63 -32.48
CA GLY A 491 13.98 -23.41 -33.91
C GLY A 491 15.22 -23.72 -34.76
N GLY A 492 16.20 -24.45 -34.24
CA GLY A 492 17.45 -24.76 -34.97
C GLY A 492 18.21 -23.48 -35.35
N ASP A 493 18.26 -23.17 -36.64
CA ASP A 493 18.91 -21.94 -37.15
C ASP A 493 18.08 -20.65 -37.00
N ALA A 494 16.94 -20.70 -36.30
CA ALA A 494 16.04 -19.56 -36.18
C ALA A 494 16.68 -18.34 -35.48
N TYR A 495 17.66 -18.56 -34.59
CA TYR A 495 18.41 -17.45 -33.95
C TYR A 495 19.12 -16.56 -34.97
N LYS A 496 19.48 -17.08 -36.17
CA LYS A 496 20.22 -16.36 -37.23
C LYS A 496 19.46 -15.15 -37.77
N GLN A 497 18.13 -15.14 -37.66
CA GLN A 497 17.33 -13.99 -38.05
C GLN A 497 17.44 -12.78 -37.08
N TYR A 498 17.88 -13.04 -35.85
CA TYR A 498 17.96 -12.03 -34.78
C TYR A 498 19.36 -11.43 -34.61
N ILE A 499 20.35 -11.93 -35.36
CA ILE A 499 21.75 -11.47 -35.34
C ILE A 499 22.12 -10.80 -36.65
N PRO A 500 23.15 -9.93 -36.66
CA PRO A 500 23.66 -9.31 -37.85
C PRO A 500 24.13 -10.32 -38.90
N GLU A 501 24.01 -10.00 -40.19
CA GLU A 501 24.25 -10.89 -41.30
C GLU A 501 25.65 -11.48 -41.30
N TYR A 502 26.66 -10.73 -40.89
CA TYR A 502 28.05 -11.16 -40.83
C TYR A 502 28.33 -12.24 -39.76
N LEU A 503 27.40 -12.43 -38.80
CA LEU A 503 27.51 -13.46 -37.76
C LEU A 503 26.70 -14.73 -38.07
N ARG A 504 25.83 -14.76 -39.08
CA ARG A 504 24.91 -15.87 -39.35
C ARG A 504 25.57 -17.20 -39.67
N ASN A 505 26.83 -17.16 -40.13
CA ASN A 505 27.60 -18.37 -40.44
C ASN A 505 28.44 -18.87 -39.25
N ARG A 506 28.36 -18.21 -38.08
CA ARG A 506 29.06 -18.64 -36.88
C ARG A 506 28.16 -19.51 -36.00
N PRO A 507 28.75 -20.45 -35.24
CA PRO A 507 27.98 -21.27 -34.32
C PRO A 507 27.41 -20.43 -33.17
N MET A 508 26.36 -20.92 -32.52
CA MET A 508 25.66 -20.21 -31.42
C MET A 508 26.57 -19.99 -30.20
N GLU A 509 27.59 -20.88 -30.02
CA GLU A 509 28.57 -20.79 -28.94
C GLU A 509 29.64 -19.70 -29.16
N ASP A 510 29.67 -19.08 -30.34
CA ASP A 510 30.59 -17.95 -30.62
C ASP A 510 30.22 -16.74 -29.73
N GLY A 511 31.21 -16.19 -29.03
CA GLY A 511 31.01 -15.08 -28.10
C GLY A 511 30.40 -13.82 -28.75
N LEU A 512 30.67 -13.55 -30.04
CA LEU A 512 30.07 -12.44 -30.78
C LEU A 512 28.60 -12.70 -31.12
N VAL A 513 28.22 -13.96 -31.37
CA VAL A 513 26.83 -14.36 -31.57
C VAL A 513 26.05 -14.24 -30.26
N ALA A 514 26.63 -14.71 -29.16
CA ALA A 514 26.03 -14.56 -27.82
C ALA A 514 25.81 -13.08 -27.47
N GLN A 515 26.80 -12.21 -27.69
CA GLN A 515 26.68 -10.79 -27.45
C GLN A 515 25.61 -10.13 -28.34
N ALA A 516 25.52 -10.51 -29.61
CA ALA A 516 24.50 -9.99 -30.53
C ALA A 516 23.08 -10.40 -30.10
N LEU A 517 22.89 -11.65 -29.66
CA LEU A 517 21.63 -12.15 -29.12
C LEU A 517 21.25 -11.45 -27.82
N GLU A 518 22.22 -11.16 -26.95
CA GLU A 518 22.01 -10.43 -25.72
C GLU A 518 21.55 -8.99 -25.99
N GLN A 519 22.20 -8.28 -26.91
CA GLN A 519 21.78 -6.93 -27.34
C GLN A 519 20.38 -6.93 -27.96
N TRP A 520 20.09 -7.93 -28.78
CA TRP A 520 18.76 -8.11 -29.35
C TRP A 520 17.73 -8.39 -28.25
N ALA A 521 18.01 -9.26 -27.27
CA ALA A 521 17.14 -9.56 -26.14
C ALA A 521 16.87 -8.33 -25.30
N ALA A 522 17.90 -7.52 -25.01
CA ALA A 522 17.76 -6.24 -24.31
C ALA A 522 16.84 -5.27 -25.06
N SER A 523 16.99 -5.15 -26.39
CA SER A 523 16.13 -4.30 -27.22
C SER A 523 14.66 -4.78 -27.22
N LYS A 524 14.43 -6.10 -27.22
CA LYS A 524 13.08 -6.70 -27.11
C LYS A 524 12.48 -6.49 -25.73
N ALA A 525 13.27 -6.68 -24.67
CA ALA A 525 12.84 -6.39 -23.31
C ALA A 525 12.46 -4.90 -23.14
N ALA A 526 13.25 -3.99 -23.71
CA ALA A 526 12.91 -2.57 -23.75
C ALA A 526 11.57 -2.32 -24.44
N ALA A 527 11.34 -2.90 -25.62
CA ALA A 527 10.08 -2.73 -26.37
C ALA A 527 8.86 -3.24 -25.57
N ILE A 528 9.02 -4.36 -24.84
CA ILE A 528 7.97 -4.88 -23.95
C ILE A 528 7.67 -3.87 -22.83
N MET A 529 8.70 -3.35 -22.17
CA MET A 529 8.54 -2.41 -21.07
C MET A 529 7.93 -1.07 -21.54
N VAL A 530 8.33 -0.58 -22.70
CA VAL A 530 7.74 0.60 -23.35
C VAL A 530 6.24 0.43 -23.53
N GLY A 531 5.79 -0.73 -24.05
CA GLY A 531 4.37 -1.03 -24.19
C GLY A 531 3.62 -1.03 -22.85
N ILE A 532 4.22 -1.62 -21.83
CA ILE A 532 3.65 -1.70 -20.48
C ILE A 532 3.51 -0.30 -19.85
N PHE A 533 4.53 0.56 -19.95
CA PHE A 533 4.47 1.93 -19.45
C PHE A 533 3.41 2.76 -20.17
N LEU A 534 3.25 2.57 -21.49
CA LEU A 534 2.22 3.25 -22.26
C LEU A 534 0.81 2.83 -21.82
N VAL A 535 0.56 1.53 -21.64
CA VAL A 535 -0.71 1.04 -21.10
C VAL A 535 -0.97 1.62 -19.71
N ALA A 536 0.04 1.69 -18.85
CA ALA A 536 -0.09 2.27 -17.51
C ALA A 536 -0.40 3.77 -17.56
N ALA A 537 0.18 4.51 -18.51
CA ALA A 537 -0.15 5.90 -18.75
C ALA A 537 -1.62 6.07 -19.14
N LEU A 538 -2.12 5.25 -20.07
CA LEU A 538 -3.52 5.24 -20.48
C LEU A 538 -4.48 4.89 -19.33
N VAL A 539 -4.17 3.84 -18.56
CA VAL A 539 -4.95 3.47 -17.36
C VAL A 539 -4.99 4.62 -16.34
N THR A 540 -3.86 5.30 -16.15
CA THR A 540 -3.78 6.47 -15.26
C THR A 540 -4.61 7.64 -15.80
N LEU A 541 -4.66 7.85 -17.11
CA LEU A 541 -5.49 8.87 -17.74
C LEU A 541 -6.99 8.55 -17.61
N ILE A 542 -7.41 7.29 -17.66
CA ILE A 542 -8.80 6.88 -17.42
C ILE A 542 -9.26 7.35 -16.02
N ALA A 543 -8.36 7.44 -15.05
CA ALA A 543 -8.68 7.95 -13.71
C ALA A 543 -9.10 9.44 -13.69
N VAL A 544 -8.88 10.18 -14.77
CA VAL A 544 -9.39 11.55 -14.95
C VAL A 544 -10.92 11.57 -14.93
N VAL A 545 -11.58 10.56 -15.49
CA VAL A 545 -13.04 10.48 -15.53
C VAL A 545 -13.66 10.49 -14.12
N PRO A 546 -13.32 9.56 -13.21
CA PRO A 546 -13.82 9.64 -11.85
C PRO A 546 -13.29 10.89 -11.09
N ALA A 547 -12.10 11.41 -11.41
CA ALA A 547 -11.58 12.62 -10.76
C ALA A 547 -12.45 13.87 -11.03
N LEU A 548 -13.14 13.92 -12.17
CA LEU A 548 -14.11 14.97 -12.48
C LEU A 548 -15.32 14.96 -11.53
N MET A 549 -15.61 13.84 -10.89
CA MET A 549 -16.73 13.69 -9.94
C MET A 549 -16.34 14.04 -8.49
N LEU A 550 -15.07 14.30 -8.19
CA LEU A 550 -14.61 14.75 -6.87
C LEU A 550 -15.09 16.19 -6.60
N ARG A 551 -16.35 16.33 -6.22
CA ARG A 551 -16.93 17.60 -5.74
C ARG A 551 -17.22 17.48 -4.26
N ILE A 552 -16.37 18.06 -3.41
CA ILE A 552 -16.68 18.24 -2.00
C ILE A 552 -17.42 19.57 -1.87
N LYS A 553 -18.65 19.54 -1.32
CA LYS A 553 -19.35 20.76 -0.93
C LYS A 553 -18.49 21.47 0.10
N SER A 554 -18.03 22.67 -0.19
CA SER A 554 -17.35 23.52 0.78
C SER A 554 -18.29 23.73 1.98
N SER A 555 -17.84 23.37 3.18
CA SER A 555 -18.58 23.57 4.43
C SER A 555 -18.72 25.06 4.82
N ARG A 556 -18.47 25.99 3.90
CA ARG A 556 -18.67 27.42 4.10
C ARG A 556 -20.14 27.86 4.16
N GLN A 557 -21.10 26.98 3.82
CA GLN A 557 -22.54 27.33 3.87
C GLN A 557 -23.22 27.00 5.21
N GLY A 558 -22.59 26.24 6.11
CA GLY A 558 -23.19 25.88 7.40
C GLY A 558 -23.10 26.96 8.50
N THR A 559 -22.24 27.97 8.32
CA THR A 559 -22.12 29.08 9.30
C THR A 559 -22.94 30.32 8.94
N ALA A 560 -23.42 30.42 7.70
CA ALA A 560 -24.26 31.56 7.30
C ALA A 560 -25.76 31.29 7.47
N GLU A 561 -26.19 30.02 7.42
CA GLU A 561 -27.61 29.68 7.68
C GLU A 561 -27.93 29.48 9.17
N GLY A 562 -26.94 29.13 10.01
CA GLY A 562 -27.14 29.04 11.46
C GLY A 562 -27.27 30.39 12.15
N THR A 563 -26.57 31.41 11.64
CA THR A 563 -26.61 32.78 12.26
C THR A 563 -27.89 33.56 11.89
N THR A 564 -28.47 33.28 10.71
CA THR A 564 -29.72 33.93 10.29
C THR A 564 -30.96 33.30 10.91
N ALA A 565 -30.93 32.04 11.33
CA ALA A 565 -32.05 31.39 12.02
C ALA A 565 -32.09 31.73 13.52
N GLU A 566 -30.93 31.88 14.19
CA GLU A 566 -30.85 32.23 15.59
C GLU A 566 -31.15 33.71 15.82
N GLU A 567 -30.78 34.61 14.91
CA GLU A 567 -31.15 36.05 14.99
C GLU A 567 -32.64 36.30 14.66
N ALA A 568 -33.30 35.44 13.89
CA ALA A 568 -34.74 35.54 13.64
C ALA A 568 -35.60 35.06 14.83
N GLU A 569 -35.10 34.09 15.61
CA GLU A 569 -35.84 33.56 16.77
C GLU A 569 -35.73 34.46 18.01
N TYR A 570 -34.67 35.27 18.14
CA TYR A 570 -34.52 36.27 19.22
C TYR A 570 -35.14 37.63 18.89
N GLY A 571 -35.51 37.90 17.65
CA GLY A 571 -36.17 39.13 17.21
C GLY A 571 -37.69 39.19 17.46
N GLU A 572 -38.35 38.05 17.68
CA GLU A 572 -39.80 37.96 17.89
C GLU A 572 -40.23 37.96 19.38
N ILE A 573 -39.29 38.01 20.34
CA ILE A 573 -39.63 38.04 21.80
C ILE A 573 -39.47 39.45 22.42
N ALA A 574 -39.19 40.47 21.62
CA ALA A 574 -39.05 41.85 22.10
C ALA A 574 -39.99 42.83 21.39
N PHE A 575 -41.33 42.59 21.48
CA PHE A 575 -42.37 43.62 21.40
C PHE A 575 -43.65 43.16 22.12
#